data_5aace6a6e6bd83eb4526f91124f41c86
#
_entry.id   5aace6a6e6bd83eb4526f91124f41c86
#
_cell.length_a   1.000
_cell.length_b   1.000
_cell.length_c   1.000
_cell.angle_alpha   90.00
_cell.angle_beta   90.00
_cell.angle_gamma   90.00
#
_symmetry.space_group_name_H-M   'P 1'
#
loop_
_entity.id
_entity.type
_entity.pdbx_description
1 polymer ?
#
loop_
_entity_poly.entity_id
_entity_poly.type
_entity_poly.pdbx_seq_one_letter_code
_entity_poly.pdbx_strand_id
1 'polypeptide(L)'
;MAYNFLGLVNDINRRLNEVELTSTNFATSTGFYGQAKDAISASIRYINQSEYQWPFNHVEQEDTLSIGVTRYPFPTDCKVIDFDTFRIKENTTLGNSTVKLPIIVYEEYLDKYVDQEYNSTTTSLGQGVPQRVSHAPSLEYIVTPVPNKAYSIVYEYYSVPVDMALHNDVPGVPERFRHVIVDGAMHYAYLFRGNTQDALVAKEKFEDGIKSMRSMLINRYSYLRSYLIPQNTGGGNRGSARFPR
;
A
#
# COMPACT_ATOMS: atom_id res chain seq x y z
N MET A 1 -22.20 13.69 -13.50
CA MET A 1 -22.15 14.18 -12.11
C MET A 1 -20.69 14.30 -11.70
N ALA A 2 -20.42 15.18 -10.74
CA ALA A 2 -19.06 15.30 -10.20
C ALA A 2 -18.62 13.98 -9.55
N TYR A 3 -17.36 13.62 -9.70
CA TYR A 3 -16.75 12.48 -9.01
C TYR A 3 -16.21 12.94 -7.67
N ASN A 4 -17.12 13.08 -6.71
CA ASN A 4 -16.83 13.44 -5.32
C ASN A 4 -17.81 12.74 -4.38
N PHE A 5 -17.62 12.92 -3.07
CA PHE A 5 -18.43 12.24 -2.07
C PHE A 5 -19.93 12.52 -2.24
N LEU A 6 -20.32 13.78 -2.44
CA LEU A 6 -21.72 14.16 -2.69
C LEU A 6 -22.29 13.46 -3.95
N GLY A 7 -21.52 13.43 -5.05
CA GLY A 7 -21.93 12.78 -6.29
C GLY A 7 -22.14 11.27 -6.14
N LEU A 8 -21.28 10.60 -5.34
CA LEU A 8 -21.43 9.17 -5.05
C LEU A 8 -22.64 8.87 -4.19
N VAL A 9 -22.88 9.68 -3.15
CA VAL A 9 -24.08 9.54 -2.30
C VAL A 9 -25.35 9.78 -3.12
N ASN A 10 -25.36 10.77 -4.00
CA ASN A 10 -26.52 11.03 -4.88
C ASN A 10 -26.72 9.93 -5.92
N ASP A 11 -25.70 9.19 -6.32
CA ASP A 11 -25.89 7.99 -7.16
C ASP A 11 -26.68 6.91 -6.45
N ILE A 12 -26.44 6.70 -5.14
CA ILE A 12 -27.24 5.79 -4.31
C ILE A 12 -28.67 6.31 -4.17
N ASN A 13 -28.81 7.60 -3.81
CA ASN A 13 -30.12 8.22 -3.61
C ASN A 13 -31.01 8.05 -4.85
N ARG A 14 -30.48 8.30 -6.04
CA ARG A 14 -31.23 8.11 -7.30
C ARG A 14 -31.62 6.66 -7.56
N ARG A 15 -30.70 5.71 -7.31
CA ARG A 15 -31.02 4.28 -7.50
C ARG A 15 -32.11 3.78 -6.56
N LEU A 16 -32.24 4.43 -5.40
CA LEU A 16 -33.24 4.10 -4.38
C LEU A 16 -34.45 5.02 -4.39
N ASN A 17 -34.57 5.89 -5.39
CA ASN A 17 -35.65 6.88 -5.55
C ASN A 17 -35.79 7.82 -4.35
N GLU A 18 -34.63 8.22 -3.76
CA GLU A 18 -34.57 9.20 -2.69
C GLU A 18 -34.17 10.59 -3.24
N VAL A 19 -34.41 11.61 -2.44
CA VAL A 19 -34.08 12.99 -2.80
C VAL A 19 -32.56 13.19 -2.81
N GLU A 20 -32.07 13.87 -3.83
CA GLU A 20 -30.64 14.20 -3.91
C GLU A 20 -30.25 15.23 -2.86
N LEU A 21 -29.06 15.06 -2.29
CA LEU A 21 -28.46 16.02 -1.37
C LEU A 21 -27.80 17.16 -2.16
N THR A 22 -27.78 18.33 -1.52
CA THR A 22 -27.02 19.51 -1.98
C THR A 22 -25.78 19.71 -1.11
N SER A 23 -24.82 20.53 -1.55
CA SER A 23 -23.65 20.89 -0.75
C SER A 23 -24.00 21.50 0.61
N THR A 24 -25.13 22.23 0.67
CA THR A 24 -25.58 22.91 1.90
C THR A 24 -26.17 21.98 2.95
N ASN A 25 -26.87 20.93 2.53
CA ASN A 25 -27.52 19.99 3.45
C ASN A 25 -26.72 18.70 3.68
N PHE A 26 -25.63 18.50 2.95
CA PHE A 26 -24.81 17.30 3.05
C PHE A 26 -24.30 17.06 4.47
N ALA A 27 -23.71 18.06 5.13
CA ALA A 27 -23.12 17.91 6.45
C ALA A 27 -24.16 17.59 7.54
N THR A 28 -25.36 18.15 7.43
CA THR A 28 -26.41 18.05 8.45
C THR A 28 -27.40 16.91 8.19
N SER A 29 -27.32 16.24 7.04
CA SER A 29 -28.22 15.15 6.68
C SER A 29 -28.04 13.93 7.59
N THR A 30 -29.17 13.40 8.07
CA THR A 30 -29.25 12.29 9.03
C THR A 30 -30.15 11.15 8.48
N GLY A 31 -30.32 10.09 9.25
CA GLY A 31 -31.15 8.95 8.86
C GLY A 31 -30.56 8.19 7.68
N PHE A 32 -31.38 7.91 6.67
CA PHE A 32 -30.95 7.18 5.48
C PHE A 32 -29.75 7.83 4.77
N TYR A 33 -29.70 9.15 4.72
CA TYR A 33 -28.59 9.86 4.08
C TYR A 33 -27.25 9.70 4.84
N GLY A 34 -27.32 9.60 6.18
CA GLY A 34 -26.15 9.21 6.99
C GLY A 34 -25.68 7.80 6.63
N GLN A 35 -26.60 6.84 6.57
CA GLN A 35 -26.30 5.46 6.17
C GLN A 35 -25.75 5.37 4.73
N ALA A 36 -26.21 6.20 3.80
CA ALA A 36 -25.67 6.25 2.45
C ALA A 36 -24.22 6.74 2.42
N LYS A 37 -23.85 7.73 3.27
CA LYS A 37 -22.45 8.17 3.43
C LYS A 37 -21.58 7.05 4.02
N ASP A 38 -22.07 6.40 5.07
CA ASP A 38 -21.36 5.29 5.71
C ASP A 38 -21.18 4.11 4.75
N ALA A 39 -22.19 3.83 3.91
CA ALA A 39 -22.13 2.79 2.90
C ALA A 39 -21.07 3.06 1.83
N ILE A 40 -20.91 4.30 1.36
CA ILE A 40 -19.84 4.68 0.43
C ILE A 40 -18.48 4.51 1.11
N SER A 41 -18.31 4.99 2.34
CA SER A 41 -17.06 4.85 3.09
C SER A 41 -16.71 3.38 3.33
N ALA A 42 -17.68 2.56 3.71
CA ALA A 42 -17.52 1.12 3.88
C ALA A 42 -17.12 0.41 2.57
N SER A 43 -17.74 0.78 1.45
CA SER A 43 -17.39 0.25 0.13
C SER A 43 -15.93 0.56 -0.24
N ILE A 44 -15.50 1.81 -0.06
CA ILE A 44 -14.12 2.23 -0.35
C ILE A 44 -13.12 1.54 0.58
N ARG A 45 -13.41 1.41 1.87
CA ARG A 45 -12.58 0.67 2.82
C ARG A 45 -12.45 -0.80 2.40
N TYR A 46 -13.55 -1.44 1.98
CA TYR A 46 -13.52 -2.81 1.50
C TYR A 46 -12.65 -2.97 0.24
N ILE A 47 -12.77 -2.06 -0.74
CA ILE A 47 -11.90 -2.06 -1.93
C ILE A 47 -10.43 -1.97 -1.51
N ASN A 48 -10.10 -1.07 -0.60
CA ASN A 48 -8.71 -0.91 -0.13
C ASN A 48 -8.21 -2.10 0.68
N GLN A 49 -9.07 -2.80 1.42
CA GLN A 49 -8.71 -4.00 2.18
C GLN A 49 -8.60 -5.25 1.31
N SER A 50 -9.36 -5.31 0.21
CA SER A 50 -9.39 -6.47 -0.68
C SER A 50 -8.07 -6.71 -1.42
N GLU A 51 -7.25 -5.67 -1.54
CA GLU A 51 -5.93 -5.71 -2.18
C GLU A 51 -4.99 -4.71 -1.51
N TYR A 52 -3.75 -5.12 -1.26
CA TYR A 52 -2.79 -4.26 -0.56
C TYR A 52 -1.89 -3.44 -1.50
N GLN A 53 -1.78 -3.80 -2.77
CA GLN A 53 -0.92 -3.14 -3.76
C GLN A 53 -1.72 -2.36 -4.82
N TRP A 54 -2.76 -1.64 -4.42
CA TRP A 54 -3.45 -0.78 -5.36
C TRP A 54 -2.53 0.33 -5.87
N PRO A 55 -2.30 0.48 -7.19
CA PRO A 55 -1.42 1.52 -7.73
C PRO A 55 -1.83 2.95 -7.38
N PHE A 56 -3.11 3.19 -7.13
CA PHE A 56 -3.61 4.53 -6.75
C PHE A 56 -3.36 4.88 -5.27
N ASN A 57 -2.88 3.93 -4.46
CA ASN A 57 -2.45 4.15 -3.08
C ASN A 57 -0.91 4.17 -2.95
N HIS A 58 -0.20 4.07 -4.08
CA HIS A 58 1.26 4.08 -4.11
C HIS A 58 1.80 5.47 -3.78
N VAL A 59 2.79 5.52 -2.90
CA VAL A 59 3.45 6.75 -2.44
C VAL A 59 4.96 6.53 -2.44
N GLU A 60 5.70 7.49 -2.98
CA GLU A 60 7.15 7.59 -2.82
C GLU A 60 7.45 8.49 -1.61
N GLN A 61 8.24 7.99 -0.68
CA GLN A 61 8.63 8.70 0.55
C GLN A 61 10.12 8.96 0.57
N GLU A 62 10.50 10.14 1.03
CA GLU A 62 11.88 10.52 1.27
C GLU A 62 12.06 10.91 2.73
N ASP A 63 12.91 10.18 3.45
CA ASP A 63 13.23 10.43 4.84
C ASP A 63 14.71 10.85 4.98
N THR A 64 15.01 11.64 5.99
CA THR A 64 16.39 12.01 6.34
C THR A 64 16.86 11.17 7.51
N LEU A 65 17.89 10.36 7.30
CA LEU A 65 18.53 9.59 8.35
C LEU A 65 19.35 10.51 9.25
N SER A 66 19.33 10.26 10.55
CA SER A 66 20.09 11.00 11.56
C SER A 66 21.34 10.22 11.97
N ILE A 67 22.38 10.95 12.35
CA ILE A 67 23.64 10.36 12.84
C ILE A 67 23.36 9.51 14.09
N GLY A 68 23.88 8.30 14.11
CA GLY A 68 23.76 7.42 15.26
C GLY A 68 22.40 6.77 15.46
N VAL A 69 21.42 7.03 14.59
CA VAL A 69 20.07 6.46 14.67
C VAL A 69 19.94 5.34 13.62
N THR A 70 19.48 4.17 14.05
CA THR A 70 19.31 2.99 13.20
C THR A 70 17.87 2.69 12.87
N ARG A 71 16.95 3.01 13.79
CA ARG A 71 15.52 2.64 13.71
C ARG A 71 14.68 3.84 13.36
N TYR A 72 13.82 3.67 12.38
CA TYR A 72 12.93 4.72 11.87
C TYR A 72 11.51 4.17 11.75
N PRO A 73 10.51 4.88 12.32
CA PRO A 73 9.12 4.44 12.25
C PRO A 73 8.60 4.52 10.80
N PHE A 74 7.67 3.64 10.46
CA PHE A 74 6.93 3.76 9.22
C PHE A 74 6.04 5.00 9.21
N PRO A 75 5.72 5.56 8.03
CA PRO A 75 4.67 6.58 7.91
C PRO A 75 3.37 6.11 8.56
N THR A 76 2.65 7.03 9.22
CA THR A 76 1.45 6.69 9.99
C THR A 76 0.29 6.15 9.14
N ASP A 77 0.28 6.50 7.86
CA ASP A 77 -0.67 6.03 6.85
C ASP A 77 -0.18 4.79 6.09
N CYS A 78 0.99 4.26 6.45
CA CYS A 78 1.57 3.12 5.77
C CYS A 78 0.74 1.86 5.99
N LYS A 79 0.35 1.23 4.89
CA LYS A 79 -0.29 -0.09 4.86
C LYS A 79 0.72 -1.21 4.62
N VAL A 80 1.54 -1.06 3.59
CA VAL A 80 2.59 -2.01 3.21
C VAL A 80 3.76 -1.25 2.61
N ILE A 81 4.97 -1.50 3.10
CA ILE A 81 6.22 -0.99 2.52
C ILE A 81 6.77 -2.01 1.52
N ASP A 82 7.28 -1.50 0.40
CA ASP A 82 8.06 -2.29 -0.54
C ASP A 82 9.55 -2.16 -0.19
N PHE A 83 10.07 -3.15 0.54
CA PHE A 83 11.48 -3.17 0.96
C PHE A 83 12.48 -3.32 -0.19
N ASP A 84 12.04 -3.73 -1.38
CA ASP A 84 12.90 -3.83 -2.55
C ASP A 84 13.19 -2.46 -3.20
N THR A 85 12.46 -1.43 -2.80
CA THR A 85 12.58 -0.06 -3.36
C THR A 85 13.54 0.82 -2.58
N PHE A 86 13.98 0.43 -1.39
CA PHE A 86 14.85 1.23 -0.54
C PHE A 86 16.16 1.63 -1.23
N ARG A 87 16.41 2.95 -1.27
CA ARG A 87 17.58 3.53 -1.91
C ARG A 87 18.12 4.70 -1.08
N ILE A 88 19.45 4.79 -0.97
CA ILE A 88 20.10 6.00 -0.49
C ILE A 88 20.35 6.93 -1.66
N LYS A 89 20.03 8.22 -1.50
CA LYS A 89 20.44 9.29 -2.40
C LYS A 89 21.84 9.77 -2.02
N GLU A 90 22.75 9.71 -2.96
CA GLU A 90 24.07 10.32 -2.85
C GLU A 90 24.10 11.59 -3.68
N ASN A 91 24.23 12.74 -3.01
CA ASN A 91 24.44 14.01 -3.69
C ASN A 91 25.94 14.12 -4.05
N THR A 92 26.25 13.92 -5.31
CA THR A 92 27.60 14.12 -5.83
C THR A 92 27.68 15.42 -6.61
N THR A 93 28.89 15.98 -6.76
CA THR A 93 29.12 17.17 -7.60
C THR A 93 28.79 16.95 -9.08
N LEU A 94 28.66 15.71 -9.50
CA LEU A 94 28.36 15.29 -10.88
C LEU A 94 26.87 14.93 -11.11
N GLY A 95 26.05 15.01 -10.06
CA GLY A 95 24.62 14.68 -10.10
C GLY A 95 24.17 13.81 -8.94
N ASN A 96 22.87 13.57 -8.86
CA ASN A 96 22.29 12.69 -7.85
C ASN A 96 22.37 11.24 -8.33
N SER A 97 23.01 10.38 -7.55
CA SER A 97 22.96 8.93 -7.75
C SER A 97 22.17 8.27 -6.61
N THR A 98 21.58 7.12 -6.90
CA THR A 98 20.89 6.33 -5.89
C THR A 98 21.51 4.93 -5.81
N VAL A 99 21.75 4.46 -4.58
CA VAL A 99 22.25 3.11 -4.32
C VAL A 99 21.14 2.29 -3.65
N LYS A 100 20.79 1.15 -4.23
CA LYS A 100 19.80 0.24 -3.66
C LYS A 100 20.33 -0.39 -2.38
N LEU A 101 19.47 -0.46 -1.35
CA LEU A 101 19.73 -1.15 -0.10
C LEU A 101 19.08 -2.54 -0.16
N PRO A 102 19.85 -3.63 -0.17
CA PRO A 102 19.29 -4.97 -0.06
C PRO A 102 18.66 -5.19 1.30
N ILE A 103 17.53 -5.92 1.31
CA ILE A 103 16.88 -6.32 2.55
C ILE A 103 17.62 -7.48 3.21
N ILE A 104 17.71 -7.44 4.54
CA ILE A 104 18.13 -8.58 5.37
C ILE A 104 17.02 -8.95 6.33
N VAL A 105 16.94 -10.23 6.68
CA VAL A 105 15.96 -10.73 7.64
C VAL A 105 16.29 -10.18 9.04
N TYR A 106 15.26 -9.94 9.85
CA TYR A 106 15.43 -9.33 11.18
C TYR A 106 16.30 -10.18 12.11
N GLU A 107 16.17 -11.50 12.05
CA GLU A 107 16.99 -12.44 12.80
C GLU A 107 18.48 -12.31 12.42
N GLU A 108 18.79 -12.18 11.14
CA GLU A 108 20.16 -11.95 10.67
C GLU A 108 20.70 -10.60 11.15
N TYR A 109 19.86 -9.58 11.23
CA TYR A 109 20.23 -8.29 11.81
C TYR A 109 20.60 -8.45 13.29
N LEU A 110 19.79 -9.16 14.06
CA LEU A 110 20.05 -9.40 15.50
C LEU A 110 21.35 -10.18 15.73
N ASP A 111 21.62 -11.18 14.90
CA ASP A 111 22.80 -12.03 15.07
C ASP A 111 24.12 -11.32 14.70
N LYS A 112 24.09 -10.42 13.72
CA LYS A 112 25.33 -9.88 13.13
C LYS A 112 25.56 -8.40 13.35
N TYR A 113 24.48 -7.61 13.56
CA TYR A 113 24.56 -6.16 13.47
C TYR A 113 24.02 -5.42 14.69
N VAL A 114 23.28 -6.06 15.59
CA VAL A 114 22.68 -5.41 16.77
C VAL A 114 23.75 -4.79 17.68
N ASP A 115 24.94 -5.41 17.78
CA ASP A 115 26.06 -4.86 18.56
C ASP A 115 26.55 -3.52 18.04
N GLN A 116 26.43 -3.27 16.72
CA GLN A 116 26.76 -1.97 16.13
C GLN A 116 25.79 -0.88 16.58
N GLU A 117 24.51 -1.20 16.74
CA GLU A 117 23.51 -0.28 17.28
C GLU A 117 23.87 0.13 18.71
N TYR A 118 24.15 -0.83 19.59
CA TYR A 118 24.52 -0.54 20.99
C TYR A 118 25.86 0.19 21.13
N ASN A 119 26.85 -0.16 20.33
CA ASN A 119 28.16 0.48 20.37
C ASN A 119 28.15 1.88 19.77
N SER A 120 27.28 2.16 18.80
CA SER A 120 27.22 3.49 18.14
C SER A 120 26.71 4.60 19.04
N THR A 121 26.00 4.27 20.12
CA THR A 121 25.54 5.26 21.14
C THR A 121 26.68 5.74 22.05
N THR A 122 27.74 4.96 22.18
CA THR A 122 28.86 5.27 23.07
C THR A 122 30.13 5.66 22.32
N THR A 123 30.31 5.16 21.11
CA THR A 123 31.51 5.44 20.26
C THR A 123 31.06 5.49 18.80
N SER A 124 31.85 6.22 17.97
CA SER A 124 31.62 6.22 16.50
C SER A 124 32.04 4.91 15.79
N LEU A 125 32.44 3.89 16.58
CA LEU A 125 32.78 2.56 16.07
C LEU A 125 31.50 1.90 15.47
N GLY A 126 31.59 1.43 14.23
CA GLY A 126 30.46 0.80 13.53
C GLY A 126 29.55 1.75 12.76
N GLN A 127 29.82 3.06 12.81
CA GLN A 127 29.11 4.02 11.98
C GLN A 127 29.66 4.05 10.56
N GLY A 128 28.78 4.21 9.58
CA GLY A 128 29.16 4.25 8.17
C GLY A 128 28.02 4.67 7.26
N VAL A 129 28.22 4.49 5.96
CA VAL A 129 27.14 4.64 4.98
C VAL A 129 26.22 3.43 5.10
N PRO A 130 24.91 3.59 5.31
CA PRO A 130 23.98 2.48 5.31
C PRO A 130 24.03 1.69 4.00
N GLN A 131 24.10 0.38 4.10
CA GLN A 131 24.23 -0.53 2.97
C GLN A 131 23.10 -1.55 2.88
N ARG A 132 22.31 -1.72 3.96
CA ARG A 132 21.25 -2.72 4.07
C ARG A 132 20.09 -2.16 4.87
N VAL A 133 18.93 -2.72 4.66
CA VAL A 133 17.70 -2.40 5.40
C VAL A 133 17.10 -3.68 5.95
N SER A 134 16.47 -3.60 7.13
CA SER A 134 15.72 -4.69 7.73
C SER A 134 14.35 -4.20 8.21
N HIS A 135 13.37 -5.08 8.21
CA HIS A 135 12.06 -4.84 8.82
C HIS A 135 12.08 -5.24 10.28
N ALA A 136 11.81 -4.28 11.17
CA ALA A 136 11.62 -4.59 12.59
C ALA A 136 10.13 -4.89 12.91
N PRO A 137 9.83 -5.79 13.86
CA PRO A 137 8.44 -6.13 14.24
C PRO A 137 7.64 -4.95 14.78
N SER A 138 8.29 -3.88 15.24
CA SER A 138 7.68 -2.67 15.81
C SER A 138 7.13 -1.68 14.76
N LEU A 139 6.92 -2.09 13.51
CA LEU A 139 6.56 -1.22 12.40
C LEU A 139 7.62 -0.13 12.13
N GLU A 140 8.87 -0.56 12.15
CA GLU A 140 10.05 0.27 11.88
C GLU A 140 10.91 -0.37 10.80
N TYR A 141 11.68 0.43 10.11
CA TYR A 141 12.78 -0.07 9.31
C TYR A 141 14.10 0.25 9.99
N ILE A 142 15.04 -0.65 9.84
CA ILE A 142 16.38 -0.56 10.43
C ILE A 142 17.37 -0.43 9.30
N VAL A 143 18.31 0.50 9.44
CA VAL A 143 19.43 0.67 8.50
C VAL A 143 20.73 0.20 9.12
N THR A 144 21.57 -0.47 8.34
CA THR A 144 22.89 -0.95 8.80
C THR A 144 23.94 -0.78 7.71
N PRO A 145 25.19 -0.36 8.07
CA PRO A 145 25.64 0.13 9.37
C PRO A 145 24.94 1.41 9.83
N VAL A 146 25.15 1.77 11.10
CA VAL A 146 24.61 2.99 11.71
C VAL A 146 25.08 4.22 10.93
N PRO A 147 24.20 5.17 10.58
CA PRO A 147 24.59 6.36 9.82
C PRO A 147 25.64 7.22 10.54
N ASN A 148 26.74 7.56 9.84
CA ASN A 148 27.79 8.46 10.34
C ASN A 148 27.56 9.93 9.99
N LYS A 149 26.58 10.22 9.14
CA LYS A 149 26.08 11.56 8.79
C LYS A 149 24.62 11.49 8.36
N ALA A 150 24.01 12.62 8.13
CA ALA A 150 22.67 12.66 7.53
C ALA A 150 22.73 12.14 6.09
N TYR A 151 21.85 11.19 5.77
CA TYR A 151 21.62 10.65 4.43
C TYR A 151 20.14 10.81 4.07
N SER A 152 19.83 11.03 2.81
CA SER A 152 18.46 10.93 2.31
C SER A 152 18.21 9.50 1.83
N ILE A 153 17.16 8.89 2.34
CA ILE A 153 16.67 7.56 1.95
C ILE A 153 15.33 7.70 1.28
N VAL A 154 15.15 7.00 0.15
CA VAL A 154 13.90 6.98 -0.62
C VAL A 154 13.38 5.56 -0.65
N TYR A 155 12.10 5.41 -0.46
CA TYR A 155 11.40 4.12 -0.56
C TYR A 155 9.95 4.33 -0.99
N GLU A 156 9.31 3.26 -1.39
CA GLU A 156 7.93 3.26 -1.83
C GLU A 156 7.06 2.45 -0.88
N TYR A 157 5.83 2.89 -0.69
CA TYR A 157 4.85 2.19 0.13
C TYR A 157 3.44 2.38 -0.42
N TYR A 158 2.52 1.56 0.06
CA TYR A 158 1.10 1.71 -0.22
C TYR A 158 0.41 2.28 1.01
N SER A 159 -0.28 3.40 0.83
CA SER A 159 -0.96 4.10 1.92
C SER A 159 -2.37 3.57 2.18
N VAL A 160 -2.86 3.79 3.38
CA VAL A 160 -4.28 3.69 3.71
C VAL A 160 -4.90 5.06 3.42
N PRO A 161 -5.85 5.16 2.48
CA PRO A 161 -6.47 6.44 2.18
C PRO A 161 -7.30 6.95 3.35
N VAL A 162 -7.31 8.26 3.53
CA VAL A 162 -8.14 8.93 4.53
C VAL A 162 -9.61 8.83 4.13
N ASP A 163 -10.49 8.61 5.11
CA ASP A 163 -11.94 8.60 4.89
C ASP A 163 -12.43 9.97 4.43
N MET A 164 -13.38 9.96 3.50
CA MET A 164 -14.03 11.17 3.03
C MET A 164 -14.97 11.73 4.11
N ALA A 165 -14.90 13.03 4.34
CA ALA A 165 -15.73 13.76 5.32
C ALA A 165 -16.55 14.87 4.68
N LEU A 166 -15.97 15.62 3.75
CA LEU A 166 -16.58 16.76 3.11
C LEU A 166 -17.28 16.37 1.80
N HIS A 167 -18.30 17.12 1.43
CA HIS A 167 -19.09 16.89 0.20
C HIS A 167 -18.27 16.93 -1.10
N ASN A 168 -17.15 17.65 -1.09
CA ASN A 168 -16.24 17.81 -2.24
C ASN A 168 -15.04 16.86 -2.23
N ASP A 169 -14.90 16.03 -1.19
CA ASP A 169 -13.80 15.06 -1.14
C ASP A 169 -13.89 14.08 -2.30
N VAL A 170 -12.73 13.81 -2.89
CA VAL A 170 -12.60 12.89 -4.03
C VAL A 170 -11.97 11.60 -3.54
N PRO A 171 -12.57 10.43 -3.83
CA PRO A 171 -11.98 9.16 -3.45
C PRO A 171 -10.67 8.90 -4.20
N GLY A 172 -9.72 8.20 -3.57
CA GLY A 172 -8.47 7.78 -4.22
C GLY A 172 -8.67 6.76 -5.35
N VAL A 173 -9.78 6.02 -5.33
CA VAL A 173 -10.14 5.08 -6.41
C VAL A 173 -10.41 5.85 -7.71
N PRO A 174 -9.83 5.46 -8.87
CA PRO A 174 -10.02 6.19 -10.12
C PRO A 174 -11.48 6.25 -10.58
N GLU A 175 -11.91 7.38 -11.16
CA GLU A 175 -13.31 7.64 -11.57
C GLU A 175 -13.91 6.55 -12.47
N ARG A 176 -13.11 5.92 -13.32
CA ARG A 176 -13.54 4.82 -14.19
C ARG A 176 -14.14 3.64 -13.42
N PHE A 177 -13.85 3.51 -12.13
CA PHE A 177 -14.38 2.47 -11.24
C PHE A 177 -15.48 2.99 -10.29
N ARG A 178 -16.03 4.17 -10.58
CA ARG A 178 -17.14 4.75 -9.82
C ARG A 178 -18.28 3.76 -9.59
N HIS A 179 -18.63 2.99 -10.61
CA HIS A 179 -19.68 1.99 -10.52
C HIS A 179 -19.41 0.93 -9.45
N VAL A 180 -18.17 0.52 -9.27
CA VAL A 180 -17.77 -0.48 -8.26
C VAL A 180 -18.03 0.06 -6.85
N ILE A 181 -17.65 1.33 -6.58
CA ILE A 181 -17.93 1.98 -5.29
C ILE A 181 -19.42 2.02 -5.02
N VAL A 182 -20.21 2.42 -6.03
CA VAL A 182 -21.66 2.56 -5.88
C VAL A 182 -22.33 1.19 -5.69
N ASP A 183 -21.91 0.16 -6.41
CA ASP A 183 -22.46 -1.21 -6.26
C ASP A 183 -22.16 -1.80 -4.88
N GLY A 184 -20.94 -1.58 -4.35
CA GLY A 184 -20.61 -1.93 -2.97
C GLY A 184 -21.44 -1.16 -1.94
N ALA A 185 -21.65 0.12 -2.15
CA ALA A 185 -22.49 0.93 -1.27
C ALA A 185 -23.97 0.54 -1.35
N MET A 186 -24.48 0.12 -2.52
CA MET A 186 -25.83 -0.42 -2.67
C MET A 186 -26.05 -1.69 -1.85
N HIS A 187 -25.06 -2.55 -1.71
CA HIS A 187 -25.13 -3.71 -0.82
C HIS A 187 -25.48 -3.30 0.61
N TYR A 188 -24.77 -2.34 1.19
CA TYR A 188 -25.03 -1.85 2.54
C TYR A 188 -26.37 -1.11 2.65
N ALA A 189 -26.73 -0.33 1.63
CA ALA A 189 -28.00 0.40 1.60
C ALA A 189 -29.21 -0.53 1.55
N TYR A 190 -29.15 -1.61 0.80
CA TYR A 190 -30.20 -2.65 0.78
C TYR A 190 -30.28 -3.41 2.09
N LEU A 191 -29.14 -3.75 2.73
CA LEU A 191 -29.15 -4.37 4.05
C LEU A 191 -29.84 -3.47 5.09
N PHE A 192 -29.55 -2.18 5.07
CA PHE A 192 -30.19 -1.21 5.96
C PHE A 192 -31.71 -1.16 5.75
N ARG A 193 -32.19 -1.34 4.50
CA ARG A 193 -33.63 -1.40 4.17
C ARG A 193 -34.27 -2.76 4.42
N GLY A 194 -33.51 -3.75 4.87
CA GLY A 194 -33.99 -5.12 5.10
C GLY A 194 -34.22 -5.94 3.82
N ASN A 195 -33.76 -5.46 2.66
CA ASN A 195 -33.84 -6.18 1.39
C ASN A 195 -32.61 -7.04 1.15
N THR A 196 -32.59 -8.25 1.72
CA THR A 196 -31.44 -9.15 1.67
C THR A 196 -31.17 -9.73 0.28
N GLN A 197 -32.21 -9.92 -0.54
CA GLN A 197 -32.03 -10.48 -1.89
C GLN A 197 -31.30 -9.51 -2.81
N ASP A 198 -31.75 -8.26 -2.89
CA ASP A 198 -31.07 -7.24 -3.69
C ASP A 198 -29.68 -6.92 -3.14
N ALA A 199 -29.50 -7.01 -1.81
CA ALA A 199 -28.19 -6.86 -1.19
C ALA A 199 -27.19 -7.93 -1.65
N LEU A 200 -27.62 -9.19 -1.82
CA LEU A 200 -26.76 -10.27 -2.33
C LEU A 200 -26.37 -10.04 -3.79
N VAL A 201 -27.31 -9.64 -4.63
CA VAL A 201 -27.03 -9.31 -6.04
C VAL A 201 -26.07 -8.13 -6.16
N ALA A 202 -26.24 -7.09 -5.32
CA ALA A 202 -25.33 -5.95 -5.29
C ALA A 202 -23.91 -6.37 -4.84
N LYS A 203 -23.81 -7.25 -3.85
CA LYS A 203 -22.55 -7.81 -3.39
C LYS A 203 -21.81 -8.58 -4.49
N GLU A 204 -22.50 -9.44 -5.22
CA GLU A 204 -21.90 -10.21 -6.32
C GLU A 204 -21.34 -9.28 -7.41
N LYS A 205 -22.10 -8.25 -7.82
CA LYS A 205 -21.63 -7.23 -8.76
C LYS A 205 -20.41 -6.47 -8.24
N PHE A 206 -20.40 -6.15 -6.96
CA PHE A 206 -19.31 -5.47 -6.30
C PHE A 206 -18.02 -6.31 -6.32
N GLU A 207 -18.11 -7.59 -5.92
CA GLU A 207 -16.97 -8.51 -5.92
C GLU A 207 -16.41 -8.74 -7.34
N ASP A 208 -17.27 -8.87 -8.33
CA ASP A 208 -16.86 -8.99 -9.74
C ASP A 208 -16.24 -7.68 -10.25
N GLY A 209 -16.74 -6.54 -9.82
CA GLY A 209 -16.14 -5.24 -10.06
C GLY A 209 -14.70 -5.15 -9.51
N ILE A 210 -14.48 -5.62 -8.28
CA ILE A 210 -13.14 -5.67 -7.66
C ILE A 210 -12.21 -6.63 -8.43
N LYS A 211 -12.68 -7.80 -8.85
CA LYS A 211 -11.89 -8.73 -9.70
C LYS A 211 -11.48 -8.07 -11.02
N SER A 212 -12.40 -7.33 -11.63
CA SER A 212 -12.12 -6.55 -12.85
C SER A 212 -11.07 -5.46 -12.59
N MET A 213 -11.19 -4.72 -11.48
CA MET A 213 -10.19 -3.71 -11.07
C MET A 213 -8.80 -4.33 -10.93
N ARG A 214 -8.68 -5.45 -10.21
CA ARG A 214 -7.40 -6.19 -10.09
C ARG A 214 -6.82 -6.56 -11.44
N SER A 215 -7.67 -7.10 -12.31
CA SER A 215 -7.26 -7.51 -13.65
C SER A 215 -6.68 -6.38 -14.49
N MET A 216 -7.18 -5.15 -14.30
CA MET A 216 -6.79 -3.98 -15.06
C MET A 216 -5.61 -3.21 -14.46
N LEU A 217 -5.53 -3.18 -13.12
CA LEU A 217 -4.60 -2.32 -12.41
C LEU A 217 -3.33 -3.03 -11.95
N ILE A 218 -3.44 -4.32 -11.60
CA ILE A 218 -2.29 -5.06 -11.07
C ILE A 218 -1.57 -5.77 -12.20
N ASN A 219 -0.26 -5.52 -12.30
CA ASN A 219 0.57 -6.13 -13.32
C ASN A 219 0.76 -7.63 -13.03
N ARG A 220 0.15 -8.49 -13.85
CA ARG A 220 0.23 -9.95 -13.72
C ARG A 220 1.59 -10.53 -14.04
N TYR A 221 2.47 -9.79 -14.71
CA TYR A 221 3.77 -10.32 -15.14
C TYR A 221 4.70 -10.66 -13.98
N SER A 222 4.64 -9.93 -12.86
CA SER A 222 5.41 -10.28 -11.66
C SER A 222 4.91 -11.59 -11.02
N TYR A 223 3.61 -11.83 -11.05
CA TYR A 223 2.98 -13.05 -10.53
C TYR A 223 3.34 -14.30 -11.38
N LEU A 224 3.27 -14.18 -12.69
CA LEU A 224 3.65 -15.27 -13.61
C LEU A 224 5.14 -15.61 -13.51
N ARG A 225 5.99 -14.63 -13.28
CA ARG A 225 7.43 -14.84 -13.15
C ARG A 225 7.82 -15.64 -11.91
N SER A 226 7.11 -15.52 -10.81
CA SER A 226 7.40 -16.28 -9.58
C SER A 226 6.93 -17.74 -9.64
N TYR A 227 5.92 -18.05 -10.50
CA TYR A 227 5.37 -19.41 -10.62
C TYR A 227 5.88 -20.20 -11.82
N LEU A 228 6.35 -19.54 -12.88
CA LEU A 228 6.73 -20.19 -14.14
C LEU A 228 8.25 -20.39 -14.33
N ILE A 229 9.06 -19.81 -13.46
CA ILE A 229 10.49 -20.12 -13.44
C ILE A 229 10.71 -21.08 -12.26
N PRO A 230 10.80 -22.40 -12.49
CA PRO A 230 11.36 -23.26 -11.48
C PRO A 230 12.75 -22.70 -11.19
N GLN A 231 12.99 -22.30 -9.95
CA GLN A 231 14.35 -22.05 -9.51
C GLN A 231 15.14 -23.30 -9.81
N ASN A 232 15.87 -23.28 -10.89
CA ASN A 232 16.80 -24.35 -11.21
C ASN A 232 17.96 -24.26 -10.21
N THR A 233 17.73 -24.71 -9.00
CA THR A 233 18.75 -25.13 -8.05
C THR A 233 19.40 -26.41 -8.55
N GLY A 234 19.69 -26.42 -9.84
CA GLY A 234 20.45 -27.47 -10.47
C GLY A 234 21.93 -27.25 -10.24
N GLY A 235 22.41 -27.57 -9.08
CA GLY A 235 23.74 -28.11 -8.93
C GLY A 235 23.84 -29.43 -9.70
N GLY A 236 23.72 -29.38 -11.02
CA GLY A 236 23.92 -30.51 -11.89
C GLY A 236 25.41 -30.83 -11.92
N ASN A 237 25.80 -31.81 -11.13
CA ASN A 237 27.05 -32.52 -11.24
C ASN A 237 27.16 -33.05 -12.70
N ARG A 238 27.91 -32.34 -13.56
CA ARG A 238 28.28 -32.84 -14.87
C ARG A 238 29.27 -34.00 -14.67
N GLY A 239 28.72 -35.18 -14.43
CA GLY A 239 29.46 -36.43 -14.59
C GLY A 239 29.98 -36.52 -16.03
N SER A 240 31.29 -36.44 -16.19
CA SER A 240 31.97 -36.67 -17.43
C SER A 240 31.69 -38.10 -17.88
N ALA A 241 30.85 -38.27 -18.89
CA ALA A 241 30.73 -39.54 -19.61
C ALA A 241 32.04 -39.77 -20.38
N ARG A 242 32.93 -40.59 -19.83
CA ARG A 242 34.04 -41.18 -20.60
C ARG A 242 33.46 -42.23 -21.53
N PHE A 243 33.57 -42.01 -22.82
CA PHE A 243 33.39 -43.06 -23.80
C PHE A 243 34.60 -44.01 -23.78
N PRO A 244 34.39 -45.33 -23.68
CA PRO A 244 35.48 -46.28 -23.86
C PRO A 244 35.84 -46.38 -25.36
N ARG A 245 37.11 -46.53 -25.64
CA ARG A 245 37.67 -46.83 -26.95
C ARG A 245 37.36 -48.25 -27.35
#